data_24a1a14ce7ef33e05614c02cb83b96b7
#
_entry.id   24a1a14ce7ef33e05614c02cb83b96b7
#
_cell.length_a   1.000
_cell.length_b   1.000
_cell.length_c   1.000
_cell.angle_alpha   90.00
_cell.angle_beta   90.00
_cell.angle_gamma   90.00
#
_symmetry.space_group_name_H-M   'P 1'
#
loop_
_entity.id
_entity.type
_entity.pdbx_description
1 polymer ?
#
loop_
_entity_poly.entity_id
_entity_poly.type
_entity_poly.pdbx_seq_one_letter_code
_entity_poly.pdbx_strand_id
1 'polypeptide(L)'
;MNMNNNNKYFLYARKSTDVEDKQVLSIEAQITELRAFAKQEGLHIAEEFIEKQSAKVIGRPIFNKMILRIEHGDANGILAWHPDRLARNSVDGGKIIYLLDGGGLADLKFPQFWCENNSQGKFMLNIAFGQSKYYVDSLAENTKRGLRQKVRRGEYPCLAPIGYINDVRTKTVVVDKKRASLIRKAFELYAKNGSRLEDISNFLAQSGIHSRNGKRLHRDRITFILSNPFYYGHFRYGGEIHEGKHQPVVSKKILTRRRKY
;
A
#
# COMPACT_ATOMS: atom_id res chain seq x y z
N MET A 1 -39.60 13.85 23.92
CA MET A 1 -39.30 12.81 24.90
C MET A 1 -37.80 12.64 24.94
N ASN A 2 -37.12 13.20 25.97
CA ASN A 2 -35.70 12.99 26.19
C ASN A 2 -35.52 11.53 26.65
N MET A 3 -35.22 10.62 25.74
CA MET A 3 -34.65 9.36 26.15
C MET A 3 -33.26 9.68 26.74
N ASN A 4 -33.07 9.45 28.03
CA ASN A 4 -31.78 9.46 28.68
C ASN A 4 -30.91 8.45 27.94
N ASN A 5 -30.12 8.95 26.98
CA ASN A 5 -29.22 8.12 26.19
C ASN A 5 -28.02 7.77 27.07
N ASN A 6 -28.17 6.73 27.91
CA ASN A 6 -27.11 6.28 28.84
C ASN A 6 -26.02 5.49 28.09
N ASN A 7 -25.94 5.67 26.78
CA ASN A 7 -24.96 5.00 25.94
C ASN A 7 -23.56 5.57 26.15
N LYS A 8 -22.61 4.67 26.40
CA LYS A 8 -21.18 4.99 26.44
C LYS A 8 -20.59 4.67 25.07
N TYR A 9 -19.85 5.63 24.52
CA TYR A 9 -19.25 5.49 23.20
C TYR A 9 -17.75 5.31 23.29
N PHE A 10 -17.20 4.44 22.44
CA PHE A 10 -15.80 4.45 22.09
C PHE A 10 -15.61 5.29 20.84
N LEU A 11 -14.72 6.29 20.91
CA LEU A 11 -14.30 7.07 19.77
C LEU A 11 -13.22 6.32 19.02
N TYR A 12 -13.43 6.03 17.73
CA TYR A 12 -12.47 5.33 16.90
C TYR A 12 -11.97 6.18 15.75
N ALA A 13 -10.66 6.43 15.74
CA ALA A 13 -9.98 7.13 14.67
C ALA A 13 -8.90 6.24 14.05
N ARG A 14 -8.72 6.34 12.72
CA ARG A 14 -7.76 5.50 12.00
C ARG A 14 -6.92 6.30 11.02
N LYS A 15 -5.59 6.10 11.09
CA LYS A 15 -4.67 6.63 10.08
C LYS A 15 -4.83 5.86 8.77
N SER A 16 -4.95 6.58 7.67
CA SER A 16 -4.86 5.97 6.37
C SER A 16 -3.41 5.81 5.94
N THR A 17 -3.06 4.63 5.44
CA THR A 17 -1.76 4.35 4.83
C THR A 17 -1.82 4.40 3.31
N ASP A 18 -3.02 4.55 2.74
CA ASP A 18 -3.23 4.58 1.30
C ASP A 18 -2.92 5.97 0.71
N VAL A 19 -2.38 6.01 -0.50
CA VAL A 19 -1.96 7.26 -1.18
C VAL A 19 -3.13 8.20 -1.42
N GLU A 20 -4.32 7.65 -1.66
CA GLU A 20 -5.57 8.40 -1.88
C GLU A 20 -6.12 9.03 -0.60
N ASP A 21 -5.92 8.38 0.54
CA ASP A 21 -6.30 8.89 1.85
C ASP A 21 -5.36 10.04 2.35
N LYS A 22 -4.34 10.43 1.60
CA LYS A 22 -3.51 11.61 1.92
C LYS A 22 -4.30 12.92 1.83
N GLN A 23 -5.44 12.90 1.15
CA GLN A 23 -6.39 14.01 1.10
C GLN A 23 -7.43 13.97 2.24
N VAL A 24 -7.50 12.87 2.98
CA VAL A 24 -8.40 12.73 4.13
C VAL A 24 -7.72 13.29 5.37
N LEU A 25 -8.51 13.92 6.22
CA LEU A 25 -8.13 14.54 7.49
C LEU A 25 -7.08 13.71 8.25
N SER A 26 -6.06 14.38 8.78
CA SER A 26 -5.10 13.77 9.71
C SER A 26 -5.84 13.13 10.90
N ILE A 27 -5.18 12.20 11.61
CA ILE A 27 -5.79 11.62 12.83
C ILE A 27 -6.24 12.71 13.80
N GLU A 28 -5.42 13.74 13.96
CA GLU A 28 -5.71 14.86 14.87
C GLU A 28 -6.96 15.62 14.43
N ALA A 29 -7.11 15.88 13.14
CA ALA A 29 -8.30 16.52 12.61
C ALA A 29 -9.55 15.62 12.76
N GLN A 30 -9.44 14.30 12.52
CA GLN A 30 -10.54 13.35 12.77
C GLN A 30 -10.97 13.38 14.24
N ILE A 31 -10.03 13.31 15.17
CA ILE A 31 -10.32 13.34 16.62
C ILE A 31 -10.97 14.65 17.02
N THR A 32 -10.47 15.77 16.50
CA THR A 32 -11.04 17.11 16.80
C THR A 32 -12.49 17.21 16.33
N GLU A 33 -12.79 16.79 15.11
CA GLU A 33 -14.16 16.75 14.58
C GLU A 33 -15.07 15.80 15.38
N LEU A 34 -14.59 14.60 15.70
CA LEU A 34 -15.36 13.62 16.45
C LEU A 34 -15.67 14.09 17.88
N ARG A 35 -14.73 14.77 18.55
CA ARG A 35 -14.96 15.37 19.86
C ARG A 35 -15.97 16.52 19.79
N ALA A 36 -15.89 17.37 18.76
CA ALA A 36 -16.84 18.44 18.54
C ALA A 36 -18.24 17.88 18.29
N PHE A 37 -18.36 16.86 17.43
CA PHE A 37 -19.61 16.15 17.16
C PHE A 37 -20.18 15.49 18.43
N ALA A 38 -19.33 14.79 19.20
CA ALA A 38 -19.76 14.18 20.47
C ALA A 38 -20.32 15.20 21.45
N LYS A 39 -19.69 16.37 21.55
CA LYS A 39 -20.16 17.48 22.40
C LYS A 39 -21.50 18.04 21.91
N GLN A 40 -21.66 18.21 20.60
CA GLN A 40 -22.90 18.71 19.99
C GLN A 40 -24.05 17.74 20.23
N GLU A 41 -23.84 16.45 20.05
CA GLU A 41 -24.85 15.39 20.20
C GLU A 41 -25.01 14.92 21.65
N GLY A 42 -24.25 15.46 22.60
CA GLY A 42 -24.29 15.05 24.00
C GLY A 42 -23.85 13.60 24.25
N LEU A 43 -22.93 13.07 23.44
CA LEU A 43 -22.46 11.70 23.55
C LEU A 43 -21.40 11.56 24.64
N HIS A 44 -21.53 10.55 25.48
CA HIS A 44 -20.55 10.24 26.53
C HIS A 44 -19.42 9.36 25.96
N ILE A 45 -18.23 9.95 25.71
CA ILE A 45 -17.05 9.22 25.24
C ILE A 45 -16.34 8.59 26.43
N ALA A 46 -16.28 7.26 26.48
CA ALA A 46 -15.60 6.50 27.54
C ALA A 46 -14.10 6.36 27.28
N GLU A 47 -13.69 6.14 26.02
CA GLU A 47 -12.28 5.98 25.65
C GLU A 47 -12.08 6.27 24.14
N GLU A 48 -10.85 6.63 23.76
CA GLU A 48 -10.45 6.87 22.38
C GLU A 48 -9.51 5.77 21.89
N PHE A 49 -9.80 5.21 20.74
CA PHE A 49 -9.04 4.16 20.07
C PHE A 49 -8.44 4.68 18.78
N ILE A 50 -7.10 4.70 18.70
CA ILE A 50 -6.37 5.21 17.54
C ILE A 50 -5.64 4.07 16.84
N GLU A 51 -6.10 3.68 15.66
CA GLU A 51 -5.54 2.60 14.86
C GLU A 51 -4.57 3.13 13.79
N LYS A 52 -3.42 2.47 13.66
CA LYS A 52 -2.42 2.80 12.63
C LYS A 52 -2.48 1.89 11.40
N GLN A 53 -3.21 0.78 11.50
CA GLN A 53 -3.32 -0.19 10.41
C GLN A 53 -4.50 0.11 9.48
N SER A 54 -4.36 -0.32 8.22
CA SER A 54 -5.42 -0.17 7.22
C SER A 54 -6.65 -1.01 7.55
N ALA A 55 -7.85 -0.46 7.34
CA ALA A 55 -9.11 -1.19 7.50
C ALA A 55 -9.32 -2.35 6.48
N LYS A 56 -8.42 -2.50 5.51
CA LYS A 56 -8.36 -3.64 4.58
C LYS A 56 -7.83 -4.90 5.26
N VAL A 57 -6.99 -4.73 6.29
CA VAL A 57 -6.30 -5.83 6.97
C VAL A 57 -7.16 -6.33 8.11
N ILE A 58 -7.32 -7.65 8.20
CA ILE A 58 -7.96 -8.34 9.33
C ILE A 58 -6.94 -8.48 10.47
N GLY A 59 -7.40 -8.47 11.72
CA GLY A 59 -6.53 -8.66 12.87
C GLY A 59 -5.87 -7.39 13.40
N ARG A 60 -6.48 -6.23 13.14
CA ARG A 60 -6.02 -4.94 13.67
C ARG A 60 -6.08 -4.92 15.21
N PRO A 61 -4.95 -4.67 15.90
CA PRO A 61 -4.88 -4.86 17.35
C PRO A 61 -5.79 -3.90 18.11
N ILE A 62 -5.85 -2.62 17.71
CA ILE A 62 -6.64 -1.60 18.41
C ILE A 62 -8.13 -1.80 18.12
N PHE A 63 -8.50 -2.08 16.88
CA PHE A 63 -9.88 -2.42 16.52
C PHE A 63 -10.37 -3.65 17.27
N ASN A 64 -9.59 -4.73 17.30
CA ASN A 64 -9.97 -5.95 18.01
C ASN A 64 -10.10 -5.73 19.52
N LYS A 65 -9.18 -4.93 20.13
CA LYS A 65 -9.29 -4.54 21.54
C LYS A 65 -10.59 -3.78 21.81
N MET A 66 -10.94 -2.82 20.95
CA MET A 66 -12.20 -2.08 21.07
C MET A 66 -13.42 -2.99 21.01
N ILE A 67 -13.44 -3.90 20.02
CA ILE A 67 -14.56 -4.85 19.86
C ILE A 67 -14.69 -5.77 21.07
N LEU A 68 -13.61 -6.35 21.57
CA LEU A 68 -13.63 -7.18 22.78
C LEU A 68 -14.20 -6.43 23.98
N ARG A 69 -13.85 -5.17 24.16
CA ARG A 69 -14.39 -4.35 25.26
C ARG A 69 -15.87 -4.01 25.09
N ILE A 70 -16.37 -3.90 23.84
CA ILE A 70 -17.80 -3.81 23.57
C ILE A 70 -18.51 -5.11 23.94
N GLU A 71 -17.94 -6.25 23.57
CA GLU A 71 -18.46 -7.58 23.93
C GLU A 71 -18.51 -7.77 25.47
N HIS A 72 -17.58 -7.16 26.21
CA HIS A 72 -17.57 -7.13 27.67
C HIS A 72 -18.54 -6.11 28.31
N GLY A 73 -19.15 -5.22 27.49
CA GLY A 73 -20.12 -4.23 27.97
C GLY A 73 -19.50 -2.94 28.53
N ASP A 74 -18.21 -2.67 28.28
CA ASP A 74 -17.54 -1.42 28.74
C ASP A 74 -18.12 -0.20 28.04
N ALA A 75 -18.59 -0.36 26.82
CA ALA A 75 -19.35 0.60 26.03
C ALA A 75 -20.34 -0.12 25.10
N ASN A 76 -21.38 0.59 24.69
CA ASN A 76 -22.42 0.06 23.80
C ASN A 76 -22.64 0.94 22.56
N GLY A 77 -21.76 1.92 22.33
CA GLY A 77 -21.74 2.76 21.15
C GLY A 77 -20.35 2.91 20.54
N ILE A 78 -20.26 3.13 19.24
CA ILE A 78 -19.04 3.52 18.55
C ILE A 78 -19.30 4.85 17.83
N LEU A 79 -18.40 5.81 18.01
CA LEU A 79 -18.32 7.04 17.25
C LEU A 79 -17.10 6.97 16.33
N ALA A 80 -17.31 7.03 15.02
CA ALA A 80 -16.22 7.06 14.02
C ALA A 80 -16.56 8.08 12.91
N TRP A 81 -15.56 8.54 12.17
CA TRP A 81 -15.76 9.59 11.18
C TRP A 81 -16.66 9.14 10.00
N HIS A 82 -16.51 7.89 9.56
CA HIS A 82 -17.29 7.27 8.48
C HIS A 82 -17.19 5.76 8.59
N PRO A 83 -18.17 4.94 8.11
CA PRO A 83 -18.11 3.48 8.15
C PRO A 83 -16.83 2.87 7.58
N ASP A 84 -16.23 3.46 6.56
CA ASP A 84 -14.97 3.01 5.96
C ASP A 84 -13.74 3.13 6.88
N ARG A 85 -13.85 3.90 7.98
CA ARG A 85 -12.84 3.93 9.04
C ARG A 85 -12.91 2.66 9.88
N LEU A 86 -14.10 2.12 10.08
CA LEU A 86 -14.32 0.89 10.84
C LEU A 86 -13.94 -0.35 10.03
N ALA A 87 -14.47 -0.50 8.82
CA ALA A 87 -14.21 -1.68 8.01
C ALA A 87 -14.13 -1.40 6.50
N ARG A 88 -13.17 -2.07 5.84
CA ARG A 88 -13.02 -2.16 4.39
C ARG A 88 -12.81 -3.64 3.97
N ASN A 89 -13.18 -4.56 4.85
CA ASN A 89 -13.19 -6.00 4.62
C ASN A 89 -14.46 -6.59 5.20
N SER A 90 -14.88 -7.75 4.67
CA SER A 90 -16.15 -8.37 5.03
C SER A 90 -16.20 -8.94 6.45
N VAL A 91 -15.04 -9.30 7.02
CA VAL A 91 -14.96 -9.92 8.36
C VAL A 91 -15.23 -8.87 9.43
N ASP A 92 -14.52 -7.74 9.39
CA ASP A 92 -14.69 -6.68 10.38
C ASP A 92 -16.06 -6.01 10.24
N GLY A 93 -16.53 -5.79 8.99
CA GLY A 93 -17.87 -5.26 8.74
C GLY A 93 -18.97 -6.20 9.25
N GLY A 94 -18.85 -7.49 8.97
CA GLY A 94 -19.78 -8.50 9.47
C GLY A 94 -19.79 -8.58 11.00
N LYS A 95 -18.63 -8.43 11.65
CA LYS A 95 -18.54 -8.43 13.12
C LYS A 95 -19.31 -7.27 13.76
N ILE A 96 -19.21 -6.07 13.15
CA ILE A 96 -19.98 -4.90 13.61
C ILE A 96 -21.48 -5.12 13.44
N ILE A 97 -21.93 -5.65 12.30
CA ILE A 97 -23.34 -5.97 12.07
C ILE A 97 -23.84 -7.02 13.07
N TYR A 98 -23.05 -8.06 13.29
CA TYR A 98 -23.39 -9.11 14.26
C TYR A 98 -23.57 -8.57 15.68
N LEU A 99 -22.74 -7.63 16.12
CA LEU A 99 -22.85 -6.99 17.43
C LEU A 99 -24.10 -6.09 17.52
N LEU A 100 -24.48 -5.42 16.42
CA LEU A 100 -25.73 -4.66 16.35
C LEU A 100 -26.97 -5.56 16.40
N ASP A 101 -26.90 -6.74 15.76
CA ASP A 101 -28.01 -7.71 15.75
C ASP A 101 -28.17 -8.39 17.12
N GLY A 102 -27.05 -8.71 17.77
CA GLY A 102 -27.02 -9.32 19.09
C GLY A 102 -27.26 -8.36 20.26
N GLY A 103 -27.39 -7.04 20.00
CA GLY A 103 -27.58 -6.02 21.02
C GLY A 103 -26.34 -5.69 21.87
N GLY A 104 -25.20 -6.29 21.59
CA GLY A 104 -23.92 -5.94 22.24
C GLY A 104 -23.46 -4.55 21.84
N LEU A 105 -23.81 -4.10 20.65
CA LEU A 105 -23.63 -2.73 20.17
C LEU A 105 -25.02 -2.11 19.96
N ALA A 106 -25.33 -1.06 20.72
CA ALA A 106 -26.63 -0.41 20.66
C ALA A 106 -26.71 0.68 19.60
N ASP A 107 -25.59 1.39 19.37
CA ASP A 107 -25.59 2.55 18.48
C ASP A 107 -24.25 2.75 17.76
N LEU A 108 -24.35 3.30 16.54
CA LEU A 108 -23.22 3.77 15.74
C LEU A 108 -23.45 5.20 15.30
N LYS A 109 -22.50 6.07 15.56
CA LYS A 109 -22.57 7.49 15.18
C LYS A 109 -21.45 7.86 14.22
N PHE A 110 -21.82 8.62 13.19
CA PHE A 110 -20.92 9.14 12.17
C PHE A 110 -21.33 10.59 11.83
N PRO A 111 -20.40 11.55 11.80
CA PRO A 111 -20.74 12.94 11.43
C PRO A 111 -21.29 13.07 10.02
N GLN A 112 -20.86 12.23 9.09
CA GLN A 112 -21.17 12.33 7.66
C GLN A 112 -21.95 11.14 7.10
N PHE A 113 -22.46 10.26 7.94
CA PHE A 113 -23.20 9.09 7.50
C PHE A 113 -24.35 8.80 8.47
N TRP A 114 -25.57 8.78 7.95
CA TRP A 114 -26.74 8.44 8.76
C TRP A 114 -26.75 6.93 9.06
N CYS A 115 -26.85 6.59 10.32
CA CYS A 115 -26.97 5.22 10.80
C CYS A 115 -27.84 5.19 12.05
N GLU A 116 -28.88 4.38 12.01
CA GLU A 116 -29.71 4.04 13.18
C GLU A 116 -29.76 2.53 13.35
N ASN A 117 -29.88 2.06 14.57
CA ASN A 117 -29.99 0.62 14.84
C ASN A 117 -31.40 0.09 14.56
N ASN A 118 -31.82 0.22 13.31
CA ASN A 118 -33.04 -0.33 12.75
C ASN A 118 -32.74 -1.07 11.44
N SER A 119 -33.73 -1.74 10.86
CA SER A 119 -33.54 -2.52 9.62
C SER A 119 -33.01 -1.69 8.47
N GLN A 120 -33.45 -0.43 8.32
CA GLN A 120 -33.00 0.47 7.25
C GLN A 120 -31.57 0.95 7.48
N GLY A 121 -31.20 1.35 8.71
CA GLY A 121 -29.84 1.78 9.03
C GLY A 121 -28.83 0.64 8.89
N LYS A 122 -29.18 -0.58 9.34
CA LYS A 122 -28.36 -1.78 9.12
C LYS A 122 -28.17 -2.10 7.64
N PHE A 123 -29.22 -1.97 6.83
CA PHE A 123 -29.14 -2.13 5.39
C PHE A 123 -28.18 -1.11 4.76
N MET A 124 -28.30 0.17 5.12
CA MET A 124 -27.40 1.23 4.64
C MET A 124 -25.96 1.02 5.07
N LEU A 125 -25.74 0.53 6.30
CA LEU A 125 -24.40 0.21 6.81
C LEU A 125 -23.77 -0.97 6.04
N ASN A 126 -24.55 -2.00 5.72
CA ASN A 126 -24.10 -3.11 4.88
C ASN A 126 -23.69 -2.64 3.47
N ILE A 127 -24.47 -1.71 2.88
CA ILE A 127 -24.11 -1.09 1.59
C ILE A 127 -22.80 -0.32 1.72
N ALA A 128 -22.60 0.48 2.77
CA ALA A 128 -21.40 1.27 2.98
C ALA A 128 -20.14 0.38 3.13
N PHE A 129 -20.23 -0.70 3.89
CA PHE A 129 -19.14 -1.68 4.01
C PHE A 129 -18.88 -2.41 2.69
N GLY A 130 -19.94 -2.85 1.99
CA GLY A 130 -19.84 -3.48 0.68
C GLY A 130 -19.20 -2.57 -0.36
N GLN A 131 -19.61 -1.30 -0.42
CA GLN A 131 -19.05 -0.30 -1.31
C GLN A 131 -17.55 -0.05 -1.00
N SER A 132 -17.20 0.05 0.28
CA SER A 132 -15.82 0.22 0.71
C SER A 132 -14.93 -0.95 0.28
N LYS A 133 -15.43 -2.17 0.39
CA LYS A 133 -14.74 -3.40 -0.09
C LYS A 133 -14.62 -3.41 -1.61
N TYR A 134 -15.71 -3.14 -2.33
CA TYR A 134 -15.75 -3.10 -3.79
C TYR A 134 -14.74 -2.08 -4.34
N TYR A 135 -14.65 -0.90 -3.75
CA TYR A 135 -13.69 0.14 -4.16
C TYR A 135 -12.24 -0.37 -4.08
N VAL A 136 -11.88 -1.03 -2.97
CA VAL A 136 -10.54 -1.61 -2.79
C VAL A 136 -10.24 -2.68 -3.85
N ASP A 137 -11.17 -3.59 -4.08
CA ASP A 137 -10.99 -4.68 -5.04
C ASP A 137 -10.92 -4.15 -6.47
N SER A 138 -11.81 -3.24 -6.85
CA SER A 138 -11.84 -2.59 -8.15
C SER A 138 -10.55 -1.82 -8.45
N LEU A 139 -10.02 -1.08 -7.46
CA LEU A 139 -8.74 -0.39 -7.60
C LEU A 139 -7.59 -1.37 -7.84
N ALA A 140 -7.54 -2.48 -7.10
CA ALA A 140 -6.52 -3.52 -7.28
C ALA A 140 -6.60 -4.16 -8.68
N GLU A 141 -7.81 -4.47 -9.16
CA GLU A 141 -8.03 -5.02 -10.50
C GLU A 141 -7.64 -4.02 -11.60
N ASN A 142 -8.05 -2.77 -11.48
CA ASN A 142 -7.72 -1.72 -12.45
C ASN A 142 -6.21 -1.48 -12.50
N THR A 143 -5.53 -1.48 -11.34
CA THR A 143 -4.08 -1.38 -11.26
C THR A 143 -3.41 -2.56 -11.99
N LYS A 144 -3.83 -3.81 -11.70
CA LYS A 144 -3.31 -4.99 -12.37
C LYS A 144 -3.56 -4.95 -13.89
N ARG A 145 -4.74 -4.50 -14.31
CA ARG A 145 -5.09 -4.33 -15.73
C ARG A 145 -4.17 -3.30 -16.40
N GLY A 146 -3.94 -2.17 -15.77
CA GLY A 146 -3.02 -1.13 -16.26
C GLY A 146 -1.57 -1.63 -16.38
N LEU A 147 -1.08 -2.39 -15.39
CA LEU A 147 0.26 -2.99 -15.44
C LEU A 147 0.38 -4.02 -16.58
N ARG A 148 -0.60 -4.91 -16.76
CA ARG A 148 -0.63 -5.86 -17.89
C ARG A 148 -0.63 -5.17 -19.25
N GLN A 149 -1.37 -4.06 -19.36
CA GLN A 149 -1.40 -3.28 -20.60
C GLN A 149 -0.05 -2.63 -20.90
N LYS A 150 0.68 -2.13 -19.89
CA LYS A 150 2.06 -1.66 -20.05
C LYS A 150 2.97 -2.78 -20.57
N VAL A 151 2.90 -3.96 -19.96
CA VAL A 151 3.70 -5.14 -20.37
C VAL A 151 3.42 -5.50 -21.83
N ARG A 152 2.14 -5.57 -22.25
CA ARG A 152 1.75 -5.84 -23.65
C ARG A 152 2.30 -4.83 -24.65
N ARG A 153 2.50 -3.57 -24.19
CA ARG A 153 3.12 -2.52 -25.01
C ARG A 153 4.65 -2.56 -24.97
N GLY A 154 5.28 -3.49 -24.27
CA GLY A 154 6.73 -3.53 -24.05
C GLY A 154 7.23 -2.45 -23.09
N GLU A 155 6.35 -1.84 -22.29
CA GLU A 155 6.69 -0.84 -21.30
C GLU A 155 6.92 -1.50 -19.94
N TYR A 156 8.06 -1.22 -19.31
CA TYR A 156 8.38 -1.79 -18.01
C TYR A 156 7.49 -1.19 -16.91
N PRO A 157 6.74 -2.00 -16.15
CA PRO A 157 5.74 -1.49 -15.21
C PRO A 157 6.28 -1.20 -13.80
N CYS A 158 7.57 -1.46 -13.55
CA CYS A 158 8.17 -1.33 -12.23
C CYS A 158 9.19 -0.18 -12.16
N LEU A 159 9.88 -0.07 -11.00
CA LEU A 159 10.95 0.90 -10.81
C LEU A 159 12.14 0.59 -11.72
N ALA A 160 12.65 1.61 -12.40
CA ALA A 160 13.80 1.52 -13.29
C ALA A 160 15.02 0.94 -12.59
N PRO A 161 15.75 -0.03 -13.21
CA PRO A 161 17.03 -0.51 -12.71
C PRO A 161 18.12 0.58 -12.74
N ILE A 162 19.22 0.35 -12.02
CA ILE A 162 20.38 1.26 -12.03
C ILE A 162 20.89 1.44 -13.47
N GLY A 163 21.14 2.69 -13.88
CA GLY A 163 21.46 3.05 -15.26
C GLY A 163 20.27 3.53 -16.07
N TYR A 164 19.08 3.49 -15.45
CA TYR A 164 17.84 4.03 -16.01
C TYR A 164 17.09 4.86 -14.97
N ILE A 165 16.19 5.70 -15.44
CA ILE A 165 15.28 6.52 -14.63
C ILE A 165 13.84 6.39 -15.16
N ASN A 166 12.88 6.52 -14.25
CA ASN A 166 11.47 6.67 -14.63
C ASN A 166 11.24 8.13 -15.01
N ASP A 167 10.94 8.39 -16.26
CA ASP A 167 10.54 9.71 -16.71
C ASP A 167 9.09 9.99 -16.28
N VAL A 168 8.91 11.02 -15.46
CA VAL A 168 7.59 11.40 -14.91
C VAL A 168 6.66 11.89 -16.01
N ARG A 169 7.20 12.56 -17.04
CA ARG A 169 6.43 13.15 -18.14
C ARG A 169 5.87 12.10 -19.08
N THR A 170 6.72 11.17 -19.52
CA THR A 170 6.31 10.10 -20.48
C THR A 170 5.80 8.86 -19.78
N LYS A 171 5.99 8.75 -18.45
CA LYS A 171 5.69 7.55 -17.64
C LYS A 171 6.39 6.28 -18.15
N THR A 172 7.52 6.45 -18.85
CA THR A 172 8.34 5.37 -19.40
C THR A 172 9.71 5.33 -18.72
N VAL A 173 10.47 4.26 -18.99
CA VAL A 173 11.84 4.11 -18.50
C VAL A 173 12.80 4.61 -19.58
N VAL A 174 13.67 5.56 -19.22
CA VAL A 174 14.68 6.14 -20.11
C VAL A 174 16.09 5.92 -19.55
N VAL A 175 17.10 6.00 -20.42
CA VAL A 175 18.50 5.78 -20.06
C VAL A 175 19.05 6.99 -19.26
N ASP A 176 19.61 6.73 -18.09
CA ASP A 176 20.47 7.68 -17.38
C ASP A 176 21.88 7.64 -18.01
N LYS A 177 22.20 8.59 -18.86
CA LYS A 177 23.46 8.60 -19.65
C LYS A 177 24.71 8.42 -18.77
N LYS A 178 24.74 9.04 -17.59
CA LYS A 178 25.88 8.96 -16.67
C LYS A 178 26.02 7.55 -16.07
N ARG A 179 24.94 7.08 -15.43
CA ARG A 179 24.94 5.76 -14.77
C ARG A 179 24.98 4.60 -15.77
N ALA A 180 24.35 4.73 -16.93
CA ALA A 180 24.36 3.71 -17.96
C ALA A 180 25.75 3.45 -18.54
N SER A 181 26.59 4.48 -18.71
CA SER A 181 27.97 4.32 -19.15
C SER A 181 28.79 3.49 -18.15
N LEU A 182 28.59 3.73 -16.86
CA LEU A 182 29.25 2.97 -15.79
C LEU A 182 28.77 1.52 -15.72
N ILE A 183 27.48 1.30 -15.88
CA ILE A 183 26.92 -0.07 -15.96
C ILE A 183 27.46 -0.79 -17.17
N ARG A 184 27.55 -0.17 -18.34
CA ARG A 184 28.16 -0.78 -19.53
C ARG A 184 29.59 -1.19 -19.27
N LYS A 185 30.42 -0.33 -18.68
CA LYS A 185 31.81 -0.65 -18.28
C LYS A 185 31.84 -1.83 -17.28
N ALA A 186 30.92 -1.88 -16.32
CA ALA A 186 30.83 -3.01 -15.39
C ALA A 186 30.57 -4.35 -16.11
N PHE A 187 29.68 -4.37 -17.11
CA PHE A 187 29.45 -5.54 -17.96
C PHE A 187 30.68 -5.92 -18.79
N GLU A 188 31.37 -4.94 -19.36
CA GLU A 188 32.59 -5.16 -20.14
C GLU A 188 33.72 -5.71 -19.27
N LEU A 189 33.92 -5.17 -18.07
CA LEU A 189 34.89 -5.67 -17.10
C LEU A 189 34.57 -7.11 -16.70
N TYR A 190 33.30 -7.40 -16.42
CA TYR A 190 32.88 -8.76 -16.06
C TYR A 190 32.99 -9.75 -17.23
N ALA A 191 32.83 -9.30 -18.48
CA ALA A 191 33.01 -10.15 -19.66
C ALA A 191 34.47 -10.47 -19.98
N LYS A 192 35.43 -9.68 -19.45
CA LYS A 192 36.86 -9.96 -19.55
C LYS A 192 37.22 -11.08 -18.56
N ASN A 193 38.06 -12.01 -19.01
CA ASN A 193 38.54 -13.11 -18.15
C ASN A 193 39.28 -12.57 -16.94
N GLY A 194 38.93 -13.06 -15.73
CA GLY A 194 39.63 -12.78 -14.49
C GLY A 194 38.95 -11.83 -13.49
N SER A 195 37.95 -11.01 -13.92
CA SER A 195 37.26 -10.12 -12.98
C SER A 195 36.30 -10.87 -12.07
N ARG A 196 36.39 -10.63 -10.76
CA ARG A 196 35.50 -11.16 -9.73
C ARG A 196 34.31 -10.22 -9.53
N LEU A 197 33.23 -10.74 -8.96
CA LEU A 197 32.05 -9.90 -8.61
C LEU A 197 32.40 -8.76 -7.65
N GLU A 198 33.42 -8.99 -6.83
CA GLU A 198 33.91 -8.01 -5.87
C GLU A 198 34.62 -6.84 -6.56
N ASP A 199 35.39 -7.11 -7.62
CA ASP A 199 36.05 -6.08 -8.43
C ASP A 199 35.01 -5.16 -9.08
N ILE A 200 33.93 -5.75 -9.59
CA ILE A 200 32.80 -4.98 -10.16
C ILE A 200 32.11 -4.14 -9.08
N SER A 201 31.91 -4.70 -7.89
CA SER A 201 31.34 -3.97 -6.76
C SER A 201 32.19 -2.77 -6.34
N ASN A 202 33.52 -2.96 -6.29
CA ASN A 202 34.48 -1.90 -5.97
C ASN A 202 34.49 -0.82 -7.06
N PHE A 203 34.54 -1.20 -8.33
CA PHE A 203 34.48 -0.29 -9.46
C PHE A 203 33.22 0.61 -9.42
N LEU A 204 32.04 -0.01 -9.19
CA LEU A 204 30.79 0.74 -9.13
C LEU A 204 30.75 1.70 -7.92
N ALA A 205 31.25 1.27 -6.76
CA ALA A 205 31.34 2.11 -5.56
C ALA A 205 32.28 3.30 -5.77
N GLN A 206 33.48 3.09 -6.33
CA GLN A 206 34.43 4.15 -6.67
C GLN A 206 33.86 5.13 -7.71
N SER A 207 32.99 4.64 -8.59
CA SER A 207 32.26 5.45 -9.58
C SER A 207 31.01 6.13 -9.04
N GLY A 208 30.72 6.07 -7.73
CA GLY A 208 29.60 6.72 -7.08
C GLY A 208 28.25 5.98 -7.17
N ILE A 209 28.26 4.70 -7.60
CA ILE A 209 27.06 3.88 -7.63
C ILE A 209 26.98 3.05 -6.34
N HIS A 210 26.02 3.42 -5.48
CA HIS A 210 25.76 2.81 -4.18
C HIS A 210 24.32 2.28 -4.07
N SER A 211 24.05 1.52 -3.02
CA SER A 211 22.68 1.14 -2.63
C SER A 211 21.87 2.37 -2.18
N ARG A 212 20.56 2.23 -2.00
CA ARG A 212 19.70 3.30 -1.48
C ARG A 212 20.16 3.84 -0.12
N ASN A 213 20.83 3.02 0.68
CA ASN A 213 21.34 3.37 2.02
C ASN A 213 22.79 3.85 1.96
N GLY A 214 23.32 4.26 0.80
CA GLY A 214 24.69 4.76 0.63
C GLY A 214 25.81 3.71 0.74
N LYS A 215 25.46 2.43 0.95
CA LYS A 215 26.46 1.34 1.10
C LYS A 215 26.88 0.78 -0.27
N ARG A 216 28.07 0.20 -0.33
CA ARG A 216 28.56 -0.58 -1.48
C ARG A 216 27.56 -1.67 -1.86
N LEU A 217 27.40 -1.95 -3.15
CA LEU A 217 26.50 -3.00 -3.64
C LEU A 217 27.08 -4.38 -3.27
N HIS A 218 26.25 -5.19 -2.59
CA HIS A 218 26.61 -6.56 -2.21
C HIS A 218 26.73 -7.45 -3.47
N ARG A 219 27.48 -8.54 -3.34
CA ARG A 219 27.74 -9.55 -4.39
C ARG A 219 26.45 -10.00 -5.09
N ASP A 220 25.40 -10.31 -4.32
CA ASP A 220 24.12 -10.76 -4.88
C ASP A 220 23.45 -9.68 -5.74
N ARG A 221 23.60 -8.41 -5.35
CA ARG A 221 23.09 -7.30 -6.14
C ARG A 221 23.84 -7.13 -7.45
N ILE A 222 25.16 -7.36 -7.45
CA ILE A 222 25.97 -7.37 -8.68
C ILE A 222 25.54 -8.53 -9.58
N THR A 223 25.38 -9.74 -9.03
CA THR A 223 24.87 -10.90 -9.78
C THR A 223 23.49 -10.61 -10.39
N PHE A 224 22.60 -10.01 -9.62
CA PHE A 224 21.28 -9.60 -10.12
C PHE A 224 21.39 -8.60 -11.28
N ILE A 225 22.26 -7.59 -11.17
CA ILE A 225 22.49 -6.60 -12.24
C ILE A 225 23.00 -7.30 -13.50
N LEU A 226 24.05 -8.11 -13.38
CA LEU A 226 24.72 -8.78 -14.50
C LEU A 226 23.87 -9.88 -15.15
N SER A 227 22.84 -10.40 -14.46
CA SER A 227 21.90 -11.40 -15.01
C SER A 227 20.56 -10.82 -15.45
N ASN A 228 20.34 -9.52 -15.26
CA ASN A 228 19.05 -8.91 -15.54
C ASN A 228 18.87 -8.65 -17.05
N PRO A 229 17.85 -9.27 -17.68
CA PRO A 229 17.59 -9.08 -19.11
C PRO A 229 17.24 -7.64 -19.49
N PHE A 230 16.94 -6.78 -18.53
CA PHE A 230 16.62 -5.39 -18.77
C PHE A 230 17.73 -4.66 -19.53
N TYR A 231 18.98 -4.96 -19.25
CA TYR A 231 20.11 -4.26 -19.86
C TYR A 231 20.33 -4.57 -21.36
N TYR A 232 19.73 -5.66 -21.87
CA TYR A 232 19.75 -5.98 -23.30
C TYR A 232 18.39 -5.82 -23.99
N GLY A 233 17.47 -5.07 -23.38
CA GLY A 233 16.21 -4.69 -24.02
C GLY A 233 15.02 -5.62 -23.72
N HIS A 234 15.12 -6.51 -22.75
CA HIS A 234 14.03 -7.37 -22.30
C HIS A 234 13.77 -7.13 -20.80
N PHE A 235 12.62 -7.57 -20.29
CA PHE A 235 12.36 -7.50 -18.86
C PHE A 235 11.55 -8.70 -18.36
N ARG A 236 11.66 -8.97 -17.06
CA ARG A 236 10.88 -10.00 -16.39
C ARG A 236 9.65 -9.40 -15.73
N TYR A 237 8.50 -10.01 -15.98
CA TYR A 237 7.26 -9.68 -15.31
C TYR A 237 6.35 -10.91 -15.24
N GLY A 238 5.74 -11.20 -14.06
CA GLY A 238 4.87 -12.36 -13.88
C GLY A 238 5.52 -13.73 -14.13
N GLY A 239 6.86 -13.84 -13.97
CA GLY A 239 7.62 -15.06 -14.24
C GLY A 239 8.11 -15.21 -15.69
N GLU A 240 7.64 -14.37 -16.60
CA GLU A 240 7.96 -14.41 -18.03
C GLU A 240 8.96 -13.32 -18.43
N ILE A 241 9.65 -13.51 -19.56
CA ILE A 241 10.53 -12.52 -20.18
C ILE A 241 9.80 -11.89 -21.36
N HIS A 242 9.68 -10.57 -21.33
CA HIS A 242 9.02 -9.76 -22.35
C HIS A 242 10.05 -8.90 -23.09
N GLU A 243 9.81 -8.63 -24.37
CA GLU A 243 10.58 -7.65 -25.12
C GLU A 243 10.21 -6.23 -24.65
N GLY A 244 11.24 -5.40 -24.38
CA GLY A 244 11.07 -4.05 -23.89
C GLY A 244 11.28 -3.01 -24.96
N LYS A 245 10.51 -1.91 -24.93
CA LYS A 245 10.73 -0.73 -25.78
C LYS A 245 11.86 0.19 -25.30
N HIS A 246 12.37 -0.04 -24.11
CA HIS A 246 13.45 0.76 -23.54
C HIS A 246 14.77 0.50 -24.28
N GLN A 247 15.58 1.53 -24.39
CA GLN A 247 16.89 1.45 -25.05
C GLN A 247 17.84 0.51 -24.27
N PRO A 248 18.43 -0.53 -24.90
CA PRO A 248 19.39 -1.39 -24.23
C PRO A 248 20.72 -0.66 -23.95
N VAL A 249 21.37 -0.98 -22.84
CA VAL A 249 22.69 -0.47 -22.47
C VAL A 249 23.81 -1.38 -22.96
N VAL A 250 23.54 -2.69 -23.04
CA VAL A 250 24.51 -3.71 -23.51
C VAL A 250 23.88 -4.61 -24.55
N SER A 251 24.72 -5.24 -25.38
CA SER A 251 24.26 -6.27 -26.31
C SER A 251 24.05 -7.62 -25.61
N LYS A 252 23.13 -8.45 -26.13
CA LYS A 252 22.87 -9.79 -25.61
C LYS A 252 24.14 -10.66 -25.60
N LYS A 253 25.06 -10.45 -26.56
CA LYS A 253 26.36 -11.18 -26.65
C LYS A 253 27.25 -10.99 -25.44
N ILE A 254 27.25 -9.81 -24.82
CA ILE A 254 28.05 -9.52 -23.62
C ILE A 254 27.51 -10.30 -22.42
N LEU A 255 26.18 -10.42 -22.30
CA LEU A 255 25.52 -11.11 -21.18
C LEU A 255 25.72 -12.64 -21.24
N THR A 256 25.80 -13.22 -22.45
CA THR A 256 25.91 -14.68 -22.66
C THR A 256 27.35 -15.18 -22.61
N ARG A 257 28.35 -14.31 -22.75
CA ARG A 257 29.76 -14.71 -22.84
C ARG A 257 30.33 -15.46 -21.61
N ARG A 258 29.70 -15.34 -20.43
CA ARG A 258 30.13 -16.00 -19.19
C ARG A 258 29.21 -17.10 -18.65
N ARG A 259 28.16 -17.48 -19.38
CA ARG A 259 27.35 -18.67 -19.02
C ARG A 259 27.97 -20.00 -19.42
N LYS A 260 29.20 -20.00 -19.96
CA LYS A 260 29.87 -21.21 -20.50
C LYS A 260 30.96 -21.77 -19.58
N TYR A 261 31.01 -21.36 -18.28
CA TYR A 261 31.92 -21.96 -17.31
C TYR A 261 31.25 -22.13 -15.94
#